data_e560f5f19d4445600888690aece6cc69
#
_entry.id   e560f5f19d4445600888690aece6cc69
#
_cell.length_a   1.000
_cell.length_b   1.000
_cell.length_c   1.000
_cell.angle_alpha   90.00
_cell.angle_beta   90.00
_cell.angle_gamma   90.00
#
_symmetry.space_group_name_H-M   'P 1'
#
loop_
_entity.id
_entity.type
_entity.pdbx_description
1 polymer ?
#
loop_
_entity_poly.entity_id
_entity_poly.type
_entity_poly.pdbx_seq_one_letter_code
_entity_poly.pdbx_strand_id
1 'polypeptide(L)'
;MKKVLRAWTFWIRSHLKEECGAYLDEFVLPVLRRQPGNLRAAPLFRDLTDGTTQVVVASIWESMEHIRAYDGGSSAGPTLDPAIRAKILDRDTMVRHYVLDSIDDPALAMLAADELNAGSMGGSTA
;
A
#
# COMPACT_ATOMS: atom_id res chain seq x y z
N MET A 1 12.83 18.59 -2.88
CA MET A 1 12.44 17.70 -1.77
C MET A 1 12.48 16.26 -2.22
N LYS A 2 12.81 15.38 -1.33
CA LYS A 2 12.87 13.96 -1.65
C LYS A 2 11.47 13.35 -1.60
N LYS A 3 11.21 12.46 -2.54
CA LYS A 3 9.97 11.71 -2.58
C LYS A 3 9.95 10.65 -1.49
N VAL A 4 8.76 10.23 -1.08
CA VAL A 4 8.60 9.30 0.03
C VAL A 4 7.67 8.18 -0.37
N LEU A 5 8.07 6.94 -0.07
CA LEU A 5 7.20 5.77 -0.15
C LEU A 5 6.52 5.59 1.20
N ARG A 6 5.21 5.49 1.18
CA ARG A 6 4.40 5.20 2.35
C ARG A 6 3.85 3.79 2.21
N ALA A 7 4.03 2.97 3.23
CA ALA A 7 3.60 1.58 3.20
C ALA A 7 2.86 1.22 4.49
N TRP A 8 1.70 0.61 4.33
CA TRP A 8 0.95 0.04 5.44
C TRP A 8 0.69 -1.43 5.15
N THR A 9 1.03 -2.30 6.10
CA THR A 9 1.00 -3.76 5.91
C THR A 9 -0.02 -4.41 6.83
N PHE A 10 -0.75 -5.37 6.27
CA PHE A 10 -1.64 -6.23 7.04
C PHE A 10 -1.65 -7.63 6.42
N TRP A 11 -2.26 -8.59 7.12
CA TRP A 11 -2.30 -10.00 6.72
C TRP A 11 -3.72 -10.49 6.71
N ILE A 12 -4.04 -11.29 5.69
CA ILE A 12 -5.37 -11.88 5.49
C ILE A 12 -5.21 -13.36 5.18
N ARG A 13 -6.30 -14.11 5.28
CA ARG A 13 -6.34 -15.47 4.74
C ARG A 13 -6.33 -15.38 3.22
N SER A 14 -5.58 -16.28 2.58
CA SER A 14 -5.36 -16.21 1.13
C SER A 14 -6.65 -16.29 0.31
N HIS A 15 -7.67 -17.00 0.80
CA HIS A 15 -8.95 -17.09 0.08
C HIS A 15 -9.70 -15.74 0.03
N LEU A 16 -9.30 -14.76 0.84
CA LEU A 16 -9.90 -13.41 0.82
C LEU A 16 -9.15 -12.44 -0.09
N LYS A 17 -8.13 -12.90 -0.80
CA LYS A 17 -7.26 -12.04 -1.60
C LYS A 17 -8.03 -11.26 -2.67
N GLU A 18 -8.90 -11.93 -3.43
CA GLU A 18 -9.70 -11.28 -4.47
C GLU A 18 -10.64 -10.23 -3.87
N GLU A 19 -11.34 -10.59 -2.82
CA GLU A 19 -12.25 -9.68 -2.12
C GLU A 19 -11.50 -8.45 -1.59
N CYS A 20 -10.32 -8.67 -1.01
CA CYS A 20 -9.47 -7.61 -0.50
C CYS A 20 -9.03 -6.68 -1.62
N GLY A 21 -8.56 -7.23 -2.74
CA GLY A 21 -8.15 -6.45 -3.89
C GLY A 21 -9.28 -5.59 -4.43
N ALA A 22 -10.47 -6.15 -4.55
CA ALA A 22 -11.64 -5.42 -5.02
C ALA A 22 -12.00 -4.27 -4.08
N TYR A 23 -11.94 -4.52 -2.77
CA TYR A 23 -12.21 -3.48 -1.77
C TYR A 23 -11.20 -2.33 -1.88
N LEU A 24 -9.91 -2.66 -1.98
CA LEU A 24 -8.87 -1.65 -2.11
C LEU A 24 -9.05 -0.83 -3.39
N ASP A 25 -9.35 -1.48 -4.51
CA ASP A 25 -9.54 -0.81 -5.79
C ASP A 25 -10.75 0.12 -5.80
N GLU A 26 -11.80 -0.24 -5.07
CA GLU A 26 -13.04 0.54 -5.07
C GLU A 26 -13.03 1.65 -4.03
N PHE A 27 -12.53 1.38 -2.82
CA PHE A 27 -12.73 2.30 -1.69
C PHE A 27 -11.45 2.97 -1.18
N VAL A 28 -10.28 2.40 -1.40
CA VAL A 28 -9.05 2.90 -0.81
C VAL A 28 -8.17 3.62 -1.82
N LEU A 29 -7.83 2.94 -2.91
CA LEU A 29 -6.90 3.50 -3.89
C LEU A 29 -7.39 4.76 -4.58
N PRO A 30 -8.68 4.87 -4.96
CA PRO A 30 -9.15 6.12 -5.58
C PRO A 30 -9.00 7.32 -4.66
N VAL A 31 -9.22 7.14 -3.36
CA VAL A 31 -9.06 8.22 -2.39
C VAL A 31 -7.59 8.64 -2.28
N LEU A 32 -6.69 7.66 -2.17
CA LEU A 32 -5.25 7.94 -2.11
C LEU A 32 -4.77 8.66 -3.37
N ARG A 33 -5.18 8.17 -4.53
CA ARG A 33 -4.72 8.70 -5.81
C ARG A 33 -5.16 10.14 -6.08
N ARG A 34 -6.24 10.58 -5.43
CA ARG A 34 -6.73 11.95 -5.57
C ARG A 34 -6.07 12.94 -4.62
N GLN A 35 -5.28 12.47 -3.67
CA GLN A 35 -4.66 13.36 -2.71
C GLN A 35 -3.56 14.20 -3.35
N PRO A 36 -3.46 15.49 -2.99
CA PRO A 36 -2.37 16.34 -3.48
C PRO A 36 -1.02 15.72 -3.16
N GLY A 37 -0.15 15.64 -4.15
CA GLY A 37 1.19 15.10 -3.97
C GLY A 37 1.30 13.60 -4.10
N ASN A 38 0.18 12.88 -4.23
CA ASN A 38 0.25 11.44 -4.47
C ASN A 38 0.64 11.19 -5.93
N LEU A 39 1.70 10.41 -6.14
CA LEU A 39 2.20 10.07 -7.46
C LEU A 39 1.75 8.69 -7.90
N ARG A 40 1.69 7.74 -6.99
CA ARG A 40 1.31 6.36 -7.25
C ARG A 40 0.71 5.74 -6.00
N ALA A 41 -0.24 4.83 -6.19
CA ALA A 41 -0.77 4.00 -5.12
C ALA A 41 -1.17 2.66 -5.70
N ALA A 42 -0.76 1.59 -5.04
CA ALA A 42 -1.06 0.24 -5.48
C ALA A 42 -0.99 -0.73 -4.30
N PRO A 43 -1.76 -1.82 -4.33
CA PRO A 43 -1.61 -2.89 -3.37
C PRO A 43 -0.55 -3.87 -3.85
N LEU A 44 0.22 -4.42 -2.91
CA LEU A 44 1.18 -5.48 -3.17
C LEU A 44 0.74 -6.70 -2.37
N PHE A 45 0.67 -7.86 -3.02
CA PHE A 45 0.26 -9.10 -2.39
C PHE A 45 1.41 -10.10 -2.41
N ARG A 46 1.62 -10.75 -1.28
CA ARG A 46 2.63 -11.80 -1.16
C ARG A 46 2.01 -12.99 -0.45
N ASP A 47 1.85 -14.09 -1.18
CA ASP A 47 1.32 -15.31 -0.60
C ASP A 47 2.41 -15.97 0.26
N LEU A 48 2.02 -16.34 1.48
CA LEU A 48 2.89 -17.03 2.41
C LEU A 48 2.55 -18.52 2.40
N THR A 49 3.47 -19.33 2.96
CA THR A 49 3.34 -20.79 2.86
C THR A 49 2.29 -21.39 3.79
N ASP A 50 1.73 -20.58 4.68
CA ASP A 50 0.80 -21.01 5.71
C ASP A 50 -0.67 -20.74 5.37
N GLY A 51 -0.98 -20.40 4.13
CA GLY A 51 -2.33 -20.07 3.71
C GLY A 51 -2.76 -18.65 3.99
N THR A 52 -1.82 -17.79 4.35
CA THR A 52 -2.06 -16.36 4.54
C THR A 52 -1.40 -15.54 3.45
N THR A 53 -1.85 -14.29 3.30
CA THR A 53 -1.32 -13.36 2.32
C THR A 53 -0.97 -12.05 3.02
N GLN A 54 0.24 -11.59 2.80
CA GLN A 54 0.66 -10.27 3.23
C GLN A 54 0.21 -9.24 2.20
N VAL A 55 -0.41 -8.17 2.66
CA VAL A 55 -0.89 -7.09 1.80
C VAL A 55 -0.20 -5.81 2.23
N VAL A 56 0.41 -5.13 1.25
CA VAL A 56 1.03 -3.82 1.48
C VAL A 56 0.29 -2.81 0.63
N VAL A 57 -0.30 -1.80 1.25
CA VAL A 57 -0.85 -0.66 0.54
C VAL A 57 0.28 0.35 0.41
N ALA A 58 0.85 0.42 -0.79
CA ALA A 58 2.01 1.24 -1.07
C ALA A 58 1.61 2.49 -1.84
N SER A 59 2.21 3.62 -1.49
CA SER A 59 1.98 4.87 -2.21
C SER A 59 3.26 5.70 -2.24
N ILE A 60 3.47 6.42 -3.33
CA ILE A 60 4.62 7.29 -3.53
C ILE A 60 4.14 8.73 -3.59
N TRP A 61 4.80 9.60 -2.85
CA TRP A 61 4.40 10.97 -2.63
C TRP A 61 5.52 11.95 -2.95
N GLU A 62 5.14 13.15 -3.37
CA GLU A 62 6.09 14.23 -3.66
C GLU A 62 6.99 14.57 -2.47
N SER A 63 6.42 14.51 -1.26
CA SER A 63 7.15 14.85 -0.04
C SER A 63 6.45 14.34 1.19
N MET A 64 7.15 14.33 2.30
CA MET A 64 6.58 14.00 3.60
C MET A 64 5.49 15.00 4.02
N GLU A 65 5.63 16.24 3.60
CA GLU A 65 4.62 17.27 3.92
C GLU A 65 3.27 16.96 3.31
N HIS A 66 3.25 16.42 2.09
CA HIS A 66 2.01 16.01 1.44
C HIS A 66 1.36 14.85 2.19
N ILE A 67 2.18 13.91 2.70
CA ILE A 67 1.66 12.81 3.50
C ILE A 67 1.05 13.33 4.80
N ARG A 68 1.71 14.25 5.48
CA ARG A 68 1.18 14.84 6.71
C ARG A 68 -0.13 15.59 6.49
N ALA A 69 -0.25 16.25 5.35
CA ALA A 69 -1.50 16.92 5.00
C ALA A 69 -2.64 15.92 4.80
N TYR A 70 -2.33 14.74 4.32
CA TYR A 70 -3.33 13.68 4.12
C TYR A 70 -3.71 12.99 5.44
N ASP A 71 -2.71 12.60 6.25
CA ASP A 71 -2.97 11.76 7.43
C ASP A 71 -2.90 12.51 8.77
N GLY A 72 -2.73 13.82 8.73
CA GLY A 72 -2.66 14.64 9.93
C GLY A 72 -1.36 14.54 10.69
N GLY A 73 -0.34 13.94 10.09
CA GLY A 73 0.97 13.78 10.71
C GLY A 73 1.07 12.56 11.62
N SER A 74 0.05 11.73 11.67
CA SER A 74 0.06 10.51 12.48
C SER A 74 0.68 9.36 11.69
N SER A 75 1.57 8.61 12.33
CA SER A 75 2.10 7.37 11.75
C SER A 75 1.23 6.16 12.08
N ALA A 76 0.16 6.34 12.84
CA ALA A 76 -0.75 5.24 13.13
C ALA A 76 -1.44 4.75 11.86
N GLY A 77 -1.73 3.47 11.80
CA GLY A 77 -2.47 2.90 10.69
C GLY A 77 -3.89 3.45 10.62
N PRO A 78 -4.57 3.24 9.50
CA PRO A 78 -5.92 3.77 9.30
C PRO A 78 -6.92 3.16 10.28
N THR A 79 -7.95 3.93 10.59
CA THR A 79 -9.11 3.41 11.33
C THR A 79 -9.92 2.54 10.40
N LEU A 80 -10.17 1.30 10.80
CA LEU A 80 -10.85 0.33 9.96
C LEU A 80 -12.30 0.14 10.41
N ASP A 81 -13.17 -0.05 9.43
CA ASP A 81 -14.53 -0.50 9.68
C ASP A 81 -14.50 -1.85 10.41
N PRO A 82 -15.37 -2.08 11.42
CA PRO A 82 -15.38 -3.35 12.16
C PRO A 82 -15.53 -4.58 11.29
N ALA A 83 -16.30 -4.51 10.21
CA ALA A 83 -16.47 -5.64 9.29
C ALA A 83 -15.15 -5.96 8.55
N ILE A 84 -14.37 -4.94 8.23
CA ILE A 84 -13.07 -5.13 7.59
C ILE A 84 -12.06 -5.65 8.60
N ARG A 85 -12.07 -5.12 9.82
CA ARG A 85 -11.16 -5.58 10.89
C ARG A 85 -11.34 -7.07 11.17
N ALA A 86 -12.55 -7.55 11.09
CA ALA A 86 -12.84 -8.97 11.34
C ALA A 86 -12.18 -9.90 10.31
N LYS A 87 -11.87 -9.38 9.12
CA LYS A 87 -11.26 -10.16 8.04
C LYS A 87 -9.73 -10.07 8.02
N ILE A 88 -9.16 -9.21 8.82
CA ILE A 88 -7.72 -9.02 8.92
C ILE A 88 -7.18 -9.88 10.07
N LEU A 89 -6.19 -10.71 9.78
CA LEU A 89 -5.55 -11.56 10.77
C LEU A 89 -4.64 -10.77 11.70
N ASP A 90 -3.88 -9.86 11.12
CA ASP A 90 -2.93 -9.01 11.83
C ASP A 90 -2.63 -7.79 10.98
N ARG A 91 -2.08 -6.75 11.59
CA ARG A 91 -1.72 -5.53 10.88
C ARG A 91 -0.58 -4.82 11.58
N ASP A 92 0.20 -4.08 10.81
CA ASP A 92 1.13 -3.13 11.40
C ASP A 92 0.33 -2.01 12.05
N THR A 93 0.68 -1.68 13.27
CA THR A 93 0.04 -0.56 13.98
C THR A 93 0.54 0.78 13.49
N MET A 94 1.67 0.79 12.80
CA MET A 94 2.31 1.99 12.28
C MET A 94 2.49 1.91 10.78
N VAL A 95 2.26 3.04 10.11
CA VAL A 95 2.62 3.20 8.71
C VAL A 95 4.11 3.45 8.62
N ARG A 96 4.77 2.85 7.63
CA ARG A 96 6.21 3.03 7.42
C ARG A 96 6.46 4.00 6.28
N HIS A 97 7.50 4.82 6.43
CA HIS A 97 7.90 5.79 5.43
C HIS A 97 9.35 5.55 5.03
N TYR A 98 9.60 5.56 3.73
CA TYR A 98 10.93 5.36 3.16
C TYR A 98 11.26 6.53 2.26
N VAL A 99 12.37 7.20 2.54
CA VAL A 99 12.82 8.31 1.69
C VAL A 99 13.47 7.75 0.43
N LEU A 100 13.03 8.23 -0.71
CA LEU A 100 13.56 7.81 -2.00
C LEU A 100 14.61 8.82 -2.45
N ASP A 101 15.85 8.39 -2.48
CA ASP A 101 16.95 9.27 -2.88
C ASP A 101 16.96 9.55 -4.37
N SER A 102 16.52 8.59 -5.18
CA SER A 102 16.49 8.74 -6.62
C SER A 102 15.27 8.02 -7.20
N ILE A 103 14.18 8.77 -7.34
CA ILE A 103 12.98 8.27 -8.03
C ILE A 103 13.24 8.12 -9.52
N ASP A 104 14.26 8.80 -10.04
CA ASP A 104 14.61 8.75 -11.46
C ASP A 104 15.45 7.52 -11.81
N ASP A 105 15.90 6.76 -10.81
CA ASP A 105 16.55 5.50 -11.07
C ASP A 105 15.57 4.59 -11.83
N PRO A 106 15.99 3.97 -12.94
CA PRO A 106 15.08 3.15 -13.74
C PRO A 106 14.38 2.05 -12.96
N ALA A 107 15.07 1.43 -12.00
CA ALA A 107 14.46 0.36 -11.19
C ALA A 107 13.35 0.91 -10.31
N LEU A 108 13.57 2.07 -9.68
CA LEU A 108 12.54 2.71 -8.85
C LEU A 108 11.39 3.23 -9.70
N ALA A 109 11.69 3.75 -10.89
CA ALA A 109 10.66 4.22 -11.80
C ALA A 109 9.73 3.07 -12.22
N MET A 110 10.28 1.89 -12.47
CA MET A 110 9.49 0.71 -12.78
C MET A 110 8.59 0.32 -11.62
N LEU A 111 9.12 0.30 -10.41
CA LEU A 111 8.33 -0.02 -9.21
C LEU A 111 7.22 1.01 -8.99
N ALA A 112 7.49 2.27 -9.26
CA ALA A 112 6.52 3.34 -9.09
C ALA A 112 5.45 3.35 -10.17
N ALA A 113 5.65 2.64 -11.27
CA ALA A 113 4.73 2.57 -12.39
C ALA A 113 4.11 1.19 -12.50
N ASP A 114 4.42 0.50 -13.59
CA ASP A 114 3.78 -0.76 -13.93
C ASP A 114 4.17 -1.90 -12.99
N GLU A 115 5.38 -1.85 -12.43
CA GLU A 115 5.87 -2.92 -11.58
C GLU A 115 5.07 -3.08 -10.28
N LEU A 116 4.57 -1.99 -9.70
CA LEU A 116 3.71 -2.11 -8.53
C LEU A 116 2.44 -2.88 -8.84
N ASN A 117 1.83 -2.62 -9.99
CA ASN A 117 0.63 -3.33 -10.41
C ASN A 117 0.94 -4.77 -10.82
N ALA A 118 2.03 -4.97 -11.55
CA ALA A 118 2.48 -6.31 -11.93
C ALA A 118 2.84 -7.15 -10.71
N GLY A 119 3.42 -6.52 -9.69
CA GLY A 119 3.75 -7.18 -8.43
C GLY A 119 2.55 -7.79 -7.74
N SER A 120 1.42 -7.09 -7.77
CA SER A 120 0.19 -7.61 -7.17
C SER A 120 -0.36 -8.83 -7.91
N MET A 121 -0.06 -8.96 -9.19
CA MET A 121 -0.45 -10.11 -10.01
C MET A 121 0.58 -11.22 -9.94
N GLY A 122 1.86 -10.85 -9.99
CA GLY A 122 2.97 -11.79 -9.93
C GLY A 122 3.02 -12.56 -8.63
N GLY A 123 2.65 -11.95 -7.52
CA GLY A 123 2.65 -12.59 -6.22
C GLY A 123 1.81 -13.85 -6.18
N SER A 124 0.81 -13.95 -7.02
CA SER A 124 -0.06 -15.11 -7.07
C SER A 124 0.61 -16.36 -7.65
N THR A 125 1.72 -16.20 -8.34
CA THR A 125 2.42 -17.29 -9.02
C THR A 125 3.68 -17.74 -8.30
N ALA A 126 4.07 -17.03 -7.29
CA ALA A 126 5.32 -17.31 -6.57
C ALA A 126 5.25 -18.58 -5.72
#